data_c14fd9abe21ec89bc336dd491f8659ab
#
_entry.id   c14fd9abe21ec89bc336dd491f8659ab
#
_cell.length_a   1.000
_cell.length_b   1.000
_cell.length_c   1.000
_cell.angle_alpha   90.00
_cell.angle_beta   90.00
_cell.angle_gamma   90.00
#
_symmetry.space_group_name_H-M   'P 1'
#
loop_
_entity.id
_entity.type
_entity.pdbx_description
1 polymer ?
#
loop_
_entity_poly.entity_id
_entity_poly.type
_entity_poly.pdbx_seq_one_letter_code
_entity_poly.pdbx_strand_id
1 'polypeptide(L)'
;KKQDMIQWCQNNKDILKNHRLSGTGTTARMITDQVGLEVRGYNSGPLGGDQQIGAKIVEGRIDMVIFFSDPLAAQPHDPDVKALLRIAQVYDIPIANNIATADFLIHSSLMDEEYVHEVENFKKAVVDRTETFGKSSRES
;
A
#
# COMPACT_ATOMS: atom_id res chain seq x y z
N LYS A 1 16.96 -2.10 5.02
CA LYS A 1 15.84 -2.99 5.41
C LYS A 1 15.42 -4.00 4.35
N LYS A 2 16.15 -4.07 3.24
CA LYS A 2 15.85 -5.06 2.18
C LYS A 2 16.02 -6.48 2.71
N GLN A 3 17.02 -6.72 3.54
CA GLN A 3 17.24 -8.06 4.11
C GLN A 3 16.12 -8.45 5.06
N ASP A 4 15.57 -7.51 5.80
CA ASP A 4 14.41 -7.76 6.67
C ASP A 4 13.20 -8.17 5.83
N MET A 5 13.00 -7.51 4.68
CA MET A 5 11.92 -7.86 3.76
C MET A 5 12.10 -9.27 3.20
N ILE A 6 13.31 -9.61 2.78
CA ILE A 6 13.61 -10.94 2.24
C ILE A 6 13.36 -12.00 3.31
N GLN A 7 13.84 -11.79 4.53
CA GLN A 7 13.65 -12.75 5.62
C GLN A 7 12.16 -12.90 5.95
N TRP A 8 11.44 -11.79 5.99
CA TRP A 8 10.01 -11.82 6.25
C TRP A 8 9.25 -12.59 5.16
N CYS A 9 9.61 -12.37 3.90
CA CYS A 9 9.00 -13.10 2.79
C CYS A 9 9.31 -14.60 2.85
N GLN A 10 10.52 -14.97 3.22
CA GLN A 10 10.88 -16.38 3.41
C GLN A 10 10.07 -17.03 4.52
N ASN A 11 9.92 -16.34 5.63
CA ASN A 11 9.16 -16.84 6.78
C ASN A 11 7.66 -17.01 6.47
N ASN A 12 7.14 -16.25 5.51
CA ASN A 12 5.73 -16.22 5.21
C ASN A 12 5.41 -16.63 3.77
N LYS A 13 6.33 -17.35 3.14
CA LYS A 13 6.20 -17.74 1.74
C LYS A 13 4.92 -18.51 1.45
N ASP A 14 4.51 -19.41 2.33
CA ASP A 14 3.32 -20.23 2.13
C ASP A 14 2.04 -19.40 2.08
N ILE A 15 1.99 -18.30 2.81
CA ILE A 15 0.86 -17.37 2.77
C ILE A 15 0.96 -16.50 1.53
N LEU A 16 2.14 -15.93 1.28
CA LEU A 16 2.34 -14.96 0.21
C LEU A 16 2.14 -15.55 -1.18
N LYS A 17 2.46 -16.83 -1.37
CA LYS A 17 2.30 -17.48 -2.68
C LYS A 17 0.87 -17.50 -3.19
N ASN A 18 -0.11 -17.30 -2.32
CA ASN A 18 -1.52 -17.29 -2.68
C ASN A 18 -2.02 -15.91 -3.11
N HIS A 19 -1.16 -14.92 -3.10
CA HIS A 19 -1.52 -13.53 -3.41
C HIS A 19 -0.72 -13.02 -4.60
N ARG A 20 -1.25 -12.00 -5.25
CA ARG A 20 -0.52 -11.29 -6.29
C ARG A 20 0.41 -10.31 -5.62
N LEU A 21 1.69 -10.47 -5.87
CA LEU A 21 2.73 -9.65 -5.26
C LEU A 21 3.29 -8.67 -6.28
N SER A 22 3.51 -7.45 -5.84
CA SER A 22 4.20 -6.45 -6.64
C SER A 22 5.11 -5.62 -5.74
N GLY A 23 6.10 -5.01 -6.32
CA GLY A 23 7.04 -4.21 -5.56
C GLY A 23 7.92 -3.35 -6.47
N THR A 24 8.67 -2.45 -5.85
CA THR A 24 9.64 -1.66 -6.60
C THR A 24 10.75 -2.58 -7.14
N GLY A 25 11.36 -2.15 -8.23
CA GLY A 25 12.20 -3.04 -9.06
C GLY A 25 13.24 -3.84 -8.32
N THR A 26 14.05 -3.18 -7.49
CA THR A 26 15.12 -3.87 -6.76
C THR A 26 14.56 -4.88 -5.76
N THR A 27 13.57 -4.49 -4.99
CA THR A 27 12.94 -5.36 -3.99
C THR A 27 12.24 -6.53 -4.65
N ALA A 28 11.49 -6.28 -5.73
CA ALA A 28 10.80 -7.33 -6.48
C ALA A 28 11.79 -8.38 -6.99
N ARG A 29 12.90 -7.92 -7.57
CA ARG A 29 13.94 -8.82 -8.09
C ARG A 29 14.56 -9.66 -6.98
N MET A 30 14.89 -9.04 -5.86
CA MET A 30 15.49 -9.75 -4.74
C MET A 30 14.54 -10.83 -4.18
N ILE A 31 13.27 -10.50 -4.03
CA ILE A 31 12.28 -11.47 -3.54
C ILE A 31 12.14 -12.63 -4.52
N THR A 32 12.05 -12.34 -5.81
CA THR A 32 11.93 -13.38 -6.83
C THR A 32 13.15 -14.28 -6.82
N ASP A 33 14.35 -13.70 -6.79
CA ASP A 33 15.59 -14.47 -6.88
C ASP A 33 15.93 -15.24 -5.61
N GLN A 34 15.69 -14.66 -4.44
CA GLN A 34 16.12 -15.23 -3.16
C GLN A 34 15.04 -16.03 -2.45
N VAL A 35 13.79 -15.72 -2.67
CA VAL A 35 12.66 -16.38 -1.99
C VAL A 35 11.93 -17.34 -2.93
N GLY A 36 11.95 -17.04 -4.22
CA GLY A 36 11.24 -17.87 -5.21
C GLY A 36 9.77 -17.54 -5.33
N LEU A 37 9.38 -16.33 -4.97
CA LEU A 37 8.03 -15.83 -5.17
C LEU A 37 7.97 -15.02 -6.46
N GLU A 38 6.86 -15.13 -7.18
CA GLU A 38 6.63 -14.30 -8.35
C GLU A 38 6.17 -12.91 -7.90
N VAL A 39 6.96 -11.89 -8.22
CA VAL A 39 6.69 -10.51 -7.83
C VAL A 39 6.79 -9.62 -9.06
N ARG A 40 5.72 -8.88 -9.35
CA ARG A 40 5.73 -7.90 -10.43
C ARG A 40 6.56 -6.69 -10.00
N GLY A 41 7.53 -6.32 -10.83
CA GLY A 41 8.42 -5.20 -10.53
C GLY A 41 7.94 -3.89 -11.14
N TYR A 42 8.05 -2.82 -10.36
CA TYR A 42 7.91 -1.44 -10.83
C TYR A 42 9.29 -0.78 -10.83
N ASN A 43 9.35 0.50 -11.14
CA ASN A 43 10.60 1.25 -11.03
C ASN A 43 11.07 1.28 -9.58
N SER A 44 12.36 1.55 -9.35
CA SER A 44 12.83 1.82 -8.00
C SER A 44 12.15 3.07 -7.44
N GLY A 45 12.11 3.21 -6.10
CA GLY A 45 11.46 4.34 -5.45
C GLY A 45 11.89 5.70 -6.03
N PRO A 46 13.20 6.01 -6.06
CA PRO A 46 13.68 7.29 -6.61
C PRO A 46 13.34 7.52 -8.09
N LEU A 47 13.07 6.46 -8.83
CA LEU A 47 12.74 6.55 -10.26
C LEU A 47 11.23 6.45 -10.52
N GLY A 48 10.41 6.68 -9.51
CA GLY A 48 8.97 6.74 -9.67
C GLY A 48 8.21 5.50 -9.23
N GLY A 49 8.89 4.54 -8.59
CA GLY A 49 8.23 3.31 -8.13
C GLY A 49 7.12 3.56 -7.13
N ASP A 50 7.33 4.49 -6.20
CA ASP A 50 6.33 4.82 -5.19
C ASP A 50 5.09 5.44 -5.82
N GLN A 51 5.27 6.29 -6.84
CA GLN A 51 4.16 6.86 -7.59
C GLN A 51 3.39 5.81 -8.36
N GLN A 52 4.08 4.83 -8.93
CA GLN A 52 3.42 3.71 -9.61
C GLN A 52 2.56 2.89 -8.65
N ILE A 53 3.08 2.60 -7.46
CA ILE A 53 2.33 1.90 -6.43
C ILE A 53 1.12 2.72 -6.00
N GLY A 54 1.30 4.02 -5.77
CA GLY A 54 0.20 4.91 -5.42
C GLY A 54 -0.90 4.91 -6.48
N ALA A 55 -0.53 4.94 -7.74
CA ALA A 55 -1.50 4.88 -8.84
C ALA A 55 -2.27 3.55 -8.82
N LYS A 56 -1.62 2.44 -8.52
CA LYS A 56 -2.29 1.13 -8.43
C LYS A 56 -3.26 1.05 -7.26
N ILE A 57 -2.96 1.71 -6.15
CA ILE A 57 -3.90 1.83 -5.03
C ILE A 57 -5.14 2.60 -5.48
N VAL A 58 -4.96 3.73 -6.15
CA VAL A 58 -6.05 4.56 -6.66
C VAL A 58 -6.93 3.77 -7.63
N GLU A 59 -6.35 2.91 -8.44
CA GLU A 59 -7.07 2.07 -9.40
C GLU A 59 -7.75 0.85 -8.76
N GLY A 60 -7.56 0.63 -7.46
CA GLY A 60 -8.14 -0.52 -6.78
C GLY A 60 -7.42 -1.84 -7.06
N ARG A 61 -6.16 -1.79 -7.46
CA ARG A 61 -5.38 -2.98 -7.83
C ARG A 61 -4.43 -3.45 -6.74
N ILE A 62 -4.27 -2.67 -5.68
CA ILE A 62 -3.48 -3.04 -4.51
C ILE A 62 -4.37 -2.94 -3.29
N ASP A 63 -4.41 -4.02 -2.52
CA ASP A 63 -5.26 -4.13 -1.33
C ASP A 63 -4.48 -3.99 -0.03
N MET A 64 -3.17 -4.02 -0.08
CA MET A 64 -2.31 -3.93 1.11
C MET A 64 -0.92 -3.52 0.70
N VAL A 65 -0.28 -2.71 1.54
CA VAL A 65 1.09 -2.27 1.31
C VAL A 65 1.95 -2.66 2.51
N ILE A 66 3.10 -3.24 2.25
CA ILE A 66 4.07 -3.58 3.28
C ILE A 66 5.43 -3.05 2.85
N PHE A 67 6.03 -2.22 3.68
CA PHE A 67 7.38 -1.77 3.43
C PHE A 67 8.14 -1.58 4.75
N PHE A 68 9.43 -1.88 4.71
CA PHE A 68 10.30 -1.71 5.86
C PHE A 68 11.35 -0.67 5.52
N SER A 69 11.47 0.33 6.35
CA SER A 69 12.48 1.38 6.20
C SER A 69 13.26 1.50 7.49
N ASP A 70 14.46 2.06 7.37
CA ASP A 70 15.27 2.35 8.55
C ASP A 70 14.85 3.71 9.10
N PRO A 71 14.21 3.79 10.28
CA PRO A 71 13.73 5.05 10.81
C PRO A 71 14.88 5.97 11.26
N LEU A 72 16.08 5.43 11.38
CA LEU A 72 17.25 6.18 11.83
C LEU A 72 18.10 6.69 10.68
N ALA A 73 17.77 6.32 9.44
CA ALA A 73 18.50 6.74 8.26
C ALA A 73 17.64 7.66 7.41
N ALA A 74 18.26 8.71 6.84
CA ALA A 74 17.57 9.58 5.88
C ALA A 74 17.29 8.80 4.59
N GLN A 75 16.09 8.98 4.05
CA GLN A 75 15.67 8.34 2.81
C GLN A 75 15.54 9.39 1.71
N PRO A 76 16.19 9.20 0.56
CA PRO A 76 16.11 10.18 -0.53
C PRO A 76 14.68 10.39 -1.05
N HIS A 77 13.80 9.40 -0.88
CA HIS A 77 12.43 9.46 -1.38
C HIS A 77 11.38 9.53 -0.25
N ASP A 78 11.77 10.05 0.93
CA ASP A 78 10.84 10.21 2.06
C ASP A 78 9.54 10.94 1.69
N PRO A 79 9.56 12.05 0.93
CA PRO A 79 8.31 12.70 0.53
C PRO A 79 7.37 11.80 -0.24
N ASP A 80 7.90 10.90 -1.08
CA ASP A 80 7.09 9.97 -1.85
C ASP A 80 6.47 8.91 -0.95
N VAL A 81 7.21 8.44 0.05
CA VAL A 81 6.71 7.50 1.05
C VAL A 81 5.57 8.14 1.85
N LYS A 82 5.71 9.40 2.25
CA LYS A 82 4.64 10.12 2.96
C LYS A 82 3.39 10.26 2.10
N ALA A 83 3.55 10.54 0.81
CA ALA A 83 2.43 10.59 -0.12
C ALA A 83 1.74 9.24 -0.22
N LEU A 84 2.51 8.16 -0.25
CA LEU A 84 1.98 6.80 -0.28
C LEU A 84 1.17 6.47 0.98
N LEU A 85 1.65 6.87 2.15
CA LEU A 85 0.92 6.69 3.40
C LEU A 85 -0.42 7.41 3.36
N ARG A 86 -0.45 8.63 2.83
CA ARG A 86 -1.69 9.39 2.71
C ARG A 86 -2.66 8.74 1.74
N ILE A 87 -2.18 8.26 0.60
CA ILE A 87 -3.00 7.56 -0.39
C ILE A 87 -3.61 6.30 0.23
N ALA A 88 -2.81 5.54 0.97
CA ALA A 88 -3.30 4.35 1.65
C ALA A 88 -4.41 4.69 2.65
N GLN A 89 -4.25 5.78 3.39
CA GLN A 89 -5.27 6.22 4.33
C GLN A 89 -6.56 6.63 3.62
N VAL A 90 -6.46 7.40 2.53
CA VAL A 90 -7.62 7.85 1.76
C VAL A 90 -8.41 6.67 1.20
N TYR A 91 -7.72 5.66 0.72
CA TYR A 91 -8.35 4.48 0.10
C TYR A 91 -8.57 3.32 1.08
N ASP A 92 -8.31 3.55 2.36
CA ASP A 92 -8.53 2.56 3.42
C ASP A 92 -7.79 1.25 3.16
N ILE A 93 -6.53 1.37 2.74
CA ILE A 93 -5.68 0.23 2.45
C ILE A 93 -4.79 -0.05 3.67
N PRO A 94 -4.79 -1.28 4.20
CA PRO A 94 -3.88 -1.64 5.26
C PRO A 94 -2.43 -1.41 4.84
N ILE A 95 -1.66 -0.80 5.73
CA ILE A 95 -0.26 -0.52 5.46
C ILE A 95 0.57 -0.88 6.69
N ALA A 96 1.65 -1.64 6.47
CA ALA A 96 2.58 -2.02 7.52
C ALA A 96 3.95 -1.45 7.20
N ASN A 97 4.56 -0.80 8.19
CA ASN A 97 5.90 -0.26 8.07
C ASN A 97 6.87 -0.88 9.08
N ASN A 98 6.47 -1.97 9.69
CA ASN A 98 7.33 -2.77 10.56
C ASN A 98 6.88 -4.23 10.52
N ILE A 99 7.75 -5.11 11.02
CA ILE A 99 7.52 -6.55 10.94
C ILE A 99 6.29 -6.97 11.76
N ALA A 100 6.11 -6.43 12.95
CA ALA A 100 4.99 -6.80 13.81
C ALA A 100 3.65 -6.51 13.13
N THR A 101 3.49 -5.31 12.58
CA THR A 101 2.26 -4.95 11.88
C THR A 101 2.03 -5.86 10.67
N ALA A 102 3.08 -6.13 9.90
CA ALA A 102 2.99 -7.02 8.73
C ALA A 102 2.55 -8.42 9.14
N ASP A 103 3.08 -8.95 10.24
CA ASP A 103 2.70 -10.26 10.75
C ASP A 103 1.22 -10.31 11.14
N PHE A 104 0.76 -9.31 11.87
CA PHE A 104 -0.65 -9.26 12.27
C PHE A 104 -1.57 -9.18 11.06
N LEU A 105 -1.20 -8.42 10.05
CA LEU A 105 -2.02 -8.26 8.85
C LEU A 105 -2.14 -9.56 8.07
N ILE A 106 -1.03 -10.22 7.75
CA ILE A 106 -1.11 -11.41 6.89
C ILE A 106 -1.65 -12.64 7.60
N HIS A 107 -1.65 -12.66 8.93
CA HIS A 107 -2.25 -13.74 9.70
C HIS A 107 -3.69 -13.45 10.12
N SER A 108 -4.24 -12.31 9.72
CA SER A 108 -5.62 -11.97 9.98
C SER A 108 -6.57 -12.84 9.17
N SER A 109 -7.68 -13.25 9.76
CA SER A 109 -8.72 -13.97 9.05
C SER A 109 -9.32 -13.14 7.91
N LEU A 110 -9.21 -11.82 7.99
CA LEU A 110 -9.70 -10.91 6.94
C LEU A 110 -8.94 -11.04 5.62
N MET A 111 -7.75 -11.66 5.63
CA MET A 111 -6.97 -11.89 4.42
C MET A 111 -7.67 -12.81 3.42
N ASP A 112 -8.51 -13.72 3.92
CA ASP A 112 -9.22 -14.70 3.10
C ASP A 112 -10.65 -14.27 2.79
N GLU A 113 -11.04 -13.06 3.20
CA GLU A 113 -12.38 -12.53 3.00
C GLU A 113 -12.36 -11.38 2.00
N GLU A 114 -13.50 -11.16 1.36
CA GLU A 114 -13.71 -9.95 0.57
C GLU A 114 -13.99 -8.80 1.54
N TYR A 115 -13.02 -7.92 1.71
CA TYR A 115 -13.12 -6.79 2.62
C TYR A 115 -13.56 -5.54 1.85
N VAL A 116 -14.59 -4.88 2.36
CA VAL A 116 -15.07 -3.64 1.76
C VAL A 116 -14.36 -2.46 2.42
N HIS A 117 -13.50 -1.80 1.64
CA HIS A 117 -12.74 -0.63 2.11
C HIS A 117 -13.64 0.59 2.23
N GLU A 118 -13.45 1.35 3.30
CA GLU A 118 -14.17 2.61 3.50
C GLU A 118 -13.35 3.77 2.94
N VAL A 119 -13.45 3.95 1.64
CA VAL A 119 -12.70 4.97 0.93
C VAL A 119 -13.20 6.36 1.31
N GLU A 120 -12.27 7.26 1.63
CA GLU A 120 -12.59 8.67 1.80
C GLU A 120 -13.06 9.24 0.47
N ASN A 121 -14.34 9.54 0.40
CA ASN A 121 -14.92 10.06 -0.83
C ASN A 121 -14.88 11.59 -0.83
N PHE A 122 -13.75 12.13 -1.28
CA PHE A 122 -13.54 13.55 -1.35
C PHE A 122 -14.60 14.24 -2.23
N LYS A 123 -14.95 13.61 -3.34
CA LYS A 123 -15.96 14.11 -4.26
C LYS A 123 -17.32 14.15 -3.61
N LYS A 124 -17.69 13.11 -2.85
CA LYS A 124 -18.94 13.09 -2.10
C LYS A 124 -18.95 14.17 -1.03
N ALA A 125 -17.87 14.35 -0.29
CA ALA A 125 -17.76 15.38 0.74
C ALA A 125 -17.98 16.78 0.15
N VAL A 126 -17.43 17.04 -1.02
CA VAL A 126 -17.62 18.31 -1.72
C VAL A 126 -19.07 18.48 -2.13
N VAL A 127 -19.69 17.44 -2.67
CA VAL A 127 -21.12 17.47 -3.05
C VAL A 127 -22.00 17.72 -1.82
N ASP A 128 -21.75 17.01 -0.73
CA ASP A 128 -22.53 17.16 0.49
C ASP A 128 -22.45 18.59 1.03
N ARG A 129 -21.26 19.21 1.00
CA ARG A 129 -21.10 20.59 1.41
C ARG A 129 -21.83 21.56 0.49
N THR A 130 -21.77 21.31 -0.80
CA THR A 130 -22.48 22.11 -1.80
C THR A 130 -23.98 22.02 -1.57
N GLU A 131 -24.51 20.84 -1.32
CA GLU A 131 -25.92 20.66 -1.02
C GLU A 131 -26.33 21.40 0.24
N THR A 132 -25.50 21.35 1.29
CA THR A 132 -25.78 22.06 2.53
C THR A 132 -25.88 23.56 2.29
N PHE A 133 -24.97 24.14 1.56
CA PHE A 133 -25.03 25.56 1.21
C PHE A 133 -26.12 25.85 0.19
N GLY A 134 -26.32 24.93 -0.76
CA GLY A 134 -27.36 25.08 -1.79
C GLY A 134 -28.77 25.10 -1.22
N LYS A 135 -29.05 24.31 -0.20
CA LYS A 135 -30.34 24.26 0.43
C LYS A 135 -30.74 25.58 1.07
N SER A 136 -29.77 26.36 1.50
CA SER A 136 -30.05 27.68 2.05
C SER A 136 -30.30 28.73 0.97
N SER A 137 -29.94 28.45 -0.27
CA SER A 137 -30.06 29.45 -1.34
C SER A 137 -30.96 29.02 -2.49
N ARG A 138 -31.09 27.72 -2.82
CA ARG A 138 -31.82 27.29 -4.00
C ARG A 138 -32.46 25.93 -3.95
N GLU A 139 -32.51 25.28 -2.82
CA GLU A 139 -33.14 23.97 -2.72
C GLU A 139 -32.62 22.96 -3.73
N SER A 140 -31.37 22.60 -3.71
CA SER A 140 -30.89 21.63 -4.68
C SER A 140 -30.32 20.36 -4.06
#